data_68d9fa27b60214deacd5e8db1224d750
#
_entry.id   68d9fa27b60214deacd5e8db1224d750
#
_cell.length_a   1.000
_cell.length_b   1.000
_cell.length_c   1.000
_cell.angle_alpha   90.00
_cell.angle_beta   90.00
_cell.angle_gamma   90.00
#
_symmetry.space_group_name_H-M   'P 1'
#
loop_
_entity.id
_entity.type
_entity.pdbx_description
1 polymer ?
#
loop_
_entity_poly.entity_id
_entity_poly.type
_entity_poly.pdbx_seq_one_letter_code
_entity_poly.pdbx_strand_id
1 'polypeptide(L)'
;MKISPLFLLIFLLHTHLAFAQFYIVVDKDGYVNVRNAGDSKSRIVDTLNNGHLVYFIEEKGNWRKIDYNRNGKDRDGFIYKGRLKSIEDYDSIPLEHYDDTTAICSSDSVKIVVTKQTFDESRYRFTYADHQIVKINGKQYWGTDGEQPRAEYKSIIILTGSRKIILPHKALENLFDPSIYNTEVYFDRPNDIFYIHSQNGDEAGLYEVVWRVVKGIYTDRAIEYGF
;
A
#
# COMPACT_ATOMS: atom_id res chain seq x y z
N MET A 1 -45.63 27.50 34.48
CA MET A 1 -45.02 26.24 34.05
C MET A 1 -43.84 26.60 33.14
N LYS A 2 -42.60 26.57 33.66
CA LYS A 2 -41.39 26.97 32.90
C LYS A 2 -40.80 25.71 32.31
N ILE A 3 -40.76 25.61 30.99
CA ILE A 3 -40.12 24.54 30.25
C ILE A 3 -38.64 24.90 30.11
N SER A 4 -37.78 24.10 30.75
CA SER A 4 -36.31 24.22 30.64
C SER A 4 -35.86 23.60 29.30
N PRO A 5 -35.05 24.26 28.48
CA PRO A 5 -34.51 23.64 27.30
C PRO A 5 -33.35 22.72 27.68
N LEU A 6 -33.55 21.43 27.49
CA LEU A 6 -32.51 20.42 27.57
C LEU A 6 -31.55 20.59 26.39
N PHE A 7 -30.38 21.19 26.65
CA PHE A 7 -29.27 21.24 25.66
C PHE A 7 -28.73 19.84 25.47
N LEU A 8 -29.10 19.20 24.35
CA LEU A 8 -28.52 17.96 23.90
C LEU A 8 -27.12 18.25 23.31
N LEU A 9 -26.07 18.09 24.12
CA LEU A 9 -24.68 18.22 23.70
C LEU A 9 -24.33 16.97 22.87
N ILE A 10 -24.47 17.08 21.55
CA ILE A 10 -24.00 16.05 20.63
C ILE A 10 -22.48 16.13 20.61
N PHE A 11 -21.83 15.25 21.37
CA PHE A 11 -20.39 15.00 21.25
C PHE A 11 -20.14 14.27 19.92
N LEU A 12 -19.81 15.01 18.87
CA LEU A 12 -19.26 14.46 17.64
C LEU A 12 -17.91 13.83 17.99
N LEU A 13 -17.90 12.54 18.31
CA LEU A 13 -16.68 11.74 18.28
C LEU A 13 -16.17 11.77 16.83
N HIS A 14 -15.21 12.64 16.58
CA HIS A 14 -14.35 12.50 15.40
C HIS A 14 -13.48 11.26 15.67
N THR A 15 -13.96 10.10 15.27
CA THR A 15 -13.09 8.95 15.08
C THR A 15 -12.16 9.32 13.92
N HIS A 16 -10.95 9.78 14.23
CA HIS A 16 -9.88 9.73 13.27
C HIS A 16 -9.67 8.24 12.99
N LEU A 17 -10.27 7.77 11.91
CA LEU A 17 -9.85 6.54 11.28
C LEU A 17 -8.38 6.80 10.95
N ALA A 18 -7.48 6.23 11.74
CA ALA A 18 -6.08 6.16 11.39
C ALA A 18 -6.02 5.25 10.17
N PHE A 19 -6.12 5.84 8.97
CA PHE A 19 -5.80 5.13 7.76
C PHE A 19 -4.33 4.78 7.89
N ALA A 20 -4.05 3.52 7.93
CA ALA A 20 -2.73 3.01 7.77
C ALA A 20 -2.20 3.52 6.43
N GLN A 21 -1.04 4.15 6.44
CA GLN A 21 -0.54 4.90 5.29
C GLN A 21 0.87 4.47 4.95
N PHE A 22 1.15 4.41 3.64
CA PHE A 22 2.51 4.23 3.18
C PHE A 22 3.27 5.56 3.16
N TYR A 23 4.50 5.50 3.64
CA TYR A 23 5.44 6.60 3.67
C TYR A 23 6.73 6.24 2.93
N ILE A 24 7.43 7.29 2.50
CA ILE A 24 8.75 7.20 1.90
C ILE A 24 9.75 7.82 2.86
N VAL A 25 10.88 7.16 3.03
CA VAL A 25 12.04 7.74 3.70
C VAL A 25 12.58 8.89 2.86
N VAL A 26 12.65 10.09 3.45
CA VAL A 26 13.21 11.30 2.83
C VAL A 26 14.08 12.02 3.84
N ASP A 27 15.38 12.01 3.64
CA ASP A 27 16.32 12.71 4.51
C ASP A 27 17.46 13.35 3.70
N LYS A 28 17.95 14.50 4.18
CA LYS A 28 19.07 15.23 3.56
C LYS A 28 20.38 14.43 3.55
N ASP A 29 20.55 13.53 4.52
CA ASP A 29 21.74 12.70 4.66
C ASP A 29 21.69 11.44 3.75
N GLY A 30 20.57 11.25 3.01
CA GLY A 30 20.37 10.13 2.10
C GLY A 30 19.87 8.84 2.78
N TYR A 31 19.75 8.83 4.10
CA TYR A 31 19.30 7.68 4.88
C TYR A 31 18.74 8.10 6.24
N VAL A 32 18.02 7.19 6.90
CA VAL A 32 17.55 7.35 8.27
C VAL A 32 17.91 6.14 9.13
N ASN A 33 18.10 6.38 10.42
CA ASN A 33 18.24 5.31 11.40
C ASN A 33 16.85 4.86 11.88
N VAL A 34 16.62 3.57 11.87
CA VAL A 34 15.48 2.92 12.54
C VAL A 34 15.90 2.55 13.96
N ARG A 35 15.06 2.88 14.93
CA ARG A 35 15.35 2.67 16.36
C ARG A 35 14.37 1.69 16.99
N ASN A 36 14.77 1.04 18.06
CA ASN A 36 13.90 0.09 18.77
C ASN A 36 12.86 0.77 19.68
N ALA A 37 12.94 2.09 19.87
CA ALA A 37 11.95 2.89 20.59
C ALA A 37 11.91 4.31 20.05
N GLY A 38 10.80 5.04 20.27
CA GLY A 38 10.59 6.42 19.88
C GLY A 38 11.39 7.42 20.72
N ASP A 39 12.72 7.27 20.77
CA ASP A 39 13.67 8.10 21.51
C ASP A 39 14.98 8.18 20.77
N SER A 40 15.57 9.39 20.72
CA SER A 40 16.85 9.66 20.08
C SER A 40 18.06 8.93 20.70
N LYS A 41 17.96 8.54 21.98
CA LYS A 41 18.99 7.78 22.70
C LYS A 41 18.81 6.27 22.58
N SER A 42 17.67 5.82 22.05
CA SER A 42 17.41 4.39 21.92
C SER A 42 18.30 3.75 20.85
N ARG A 43 18.51 2.44 20.96
CA ARG A 43 19.40 1.68 20.08
C ARG A 43 18.94 1.75 18.62
N ILE A 44 19.86 2.01 17.70
CA ILE A 44 19.66 1.86 16.26
C ILE A 44 19.61 0.35 15.96
N VAL A 45 18.52 -0.07 15.30
CA VAL A 45 18.31 -1.48 14.91
C VAL A 45 18.49 -1.71 13.42
N ASP A 46 18.33 -0.64 12.61
CA ASP A 46 18.53 -0.69 11.16
C ASP A 46 18.81 0.71 10.59
N THR A 47 19.08 0.77 9.28
CA THR A 47 19.25 2.00 8.51
C THR A 47 18.57 1.85 7.17
N LEU A 48 17.67 2.78 6.81
CA LEU A 48 16.93 2.78 5.55
C LEU A 48 17.37 3.97 4.69
N ASN A 49 17.65 3.70 3.41
CA ASN A 49 18.00 4.73 2.44
C ASN A 49 16.77 5.52 1.99
N ASN A 50 16.98 6.72 1.48
CA ASN A 50 15.92 7.50 0.83
C ASN A 50 15.19 6.69 -0.22
N GLY A 51 13.88 6.89 -0.29
CA GLY A 51 12.99 6.17 -1.18
C GLY A 51 12.54 4.79 -0.66
N HIS A 52 12.99 4.35 0.52
CA HIS A 52 12.49 3.10 1.10
C HIS A 52 11.01 3.26 1.51
N LEU A 53 10.16 2.35 1.05
CA LEU A 53 8.75 2.28 1.43
C LEU A 53 8.63 1.72 2.85
N VAL A 54 7.83 2.37 3.69
CA VAL A 54 7.50 1.94 5.04
C VAL A 54 6.00 2.12 5.28
N TYR A 55 5.44 1.30 6.14
CA TYR A 55 4.05 1.35 6.55
C TYR A 55 3.93 1.96 7.93
N PHE A 56 3.06 2.94 8.09
CA PHE A 56 2.84 3.64 9.35
C PHE A 56 1.89 2.84 10.23
N ILE A 57 2.25 2.62 11.50
CA ILE A 57 1.45 1.91 12.49
C ILE A 57 0.85 2.87 13.51
N GLU A 58 1.73 3.66 14.16
CA GLU A 58 1.30 4.57 15.23
C GLU A 58 2.26 5.76 15.36
N GLU A 59 1.77 6.88 15.91
CA GLU A 59 2.57 8.05 16.23
C GLU A 59 2.81 8.14 17.73
N LYS A 60 4.07 8.33 18.14
CA LYS A 60 4.49 8.54 19.52
C LYS A 60 5.33 9.81 19.60
N GLY A 61 4.66 10.92 19.87
CA GLY A 61 5.29 12.25 19.90
C GLY A 61 5.88 12.65 18.54
N ASN A 62 7.21 12.74 18.46
CA ASN A 62 7.91 13.05 17.20
C ASN A 62 8.37 11.78 16.44
N TRP A 63 7.98 10.63 16.86
CA TRP A 63 8.38 9.35 16.28
C TRP A 63 7.19 8.62 15.69
N ARG A 64 7.41 7.90 14.60
CA ARG A 64 6.46 6.99 14.00
C ARG A 64 6.96 5.57 14.11
N LYS A 65 6.14 4.69 14.67
CA LYS A 65 6.33 3.25 14.54
C LYS A 65 5.98 2.86 13.13
N ILE A 66 6.86 2.12 12.50
CA ILE A 66 6.71 1.69 11.11
C ILE A 66 7.01 0.19 10.99
N ASP A 67 6.33 -0.43 10.04
CA ASP A 67 6.70 -1.72 9.49
C ASP A 67 7.35 -1.55 8.13
N TYR A 68 8.30 -2.41 7.80
CA TYR A 68 9.02 -2.37 6.55
C TYR A 68 9.63 -3.73 6.19
N ASN A 69 9.74 -4.00 4.89
CA ASN A 69 10.45 -5.19 4.41
C ASN A 69 11.89 -4.85 4.06
N ARG A 70 12.84 -5.67 4.53
CA ARG A 70 14.24 -5.58 4.14
C ARG A 70 14.78 -6.95 3.77
N ASN A 71 15.17 -7.10 2.51
CA ASN A 71 15.69 -8.36 1.96
C ASN A 71 14.74 -9.56 2.17
N GLY A 72 13.43 -9.34 1.98
CA GLY A 72 12.40 -10.36 2.15
C GLY A 72 12.06 -10.70 3.60
N LYS A 73 12.47 -9.87 4.55
CA LYS A 73 12.14 -10.03 5.99
C LYS A 73 11.40 -8.81 6.48
N ASP A 74 10.25 -9.05 7.09
CA ASP A 74 9.45 -8.02 7.75
C ASP A 74 10.11 -7.62 9.06
N ARG A 75 10.13 -6.34 9.33
CA ARG A 75 10.76 -5.69 10.48
C ARG A 75 9.92 -4.50 10.92
N ASP A 76 10.11 -4.11 12.17
CA ASP A 76 9.50 -2.92 12.73
C ASP A 76 10.52 -2.03 13.44
N GLY A 77 10.10 -0.81 13.75
CA GLY A 77 10.88 0.13 14.53
C GLY A 77 10.35 1.54 14.46
N PHE A 78 11.15 2.49 14.95
CA PHE A 78 10.77 3.89 15.03
C PHE A 78 11.66 4.78 14.17
N ILE A 79 11.03 5.68 13.40
CA ILE A 79 11.70 6.73 12.64
C ILE A 79 11.17 8.10 13.11
N TYR A 80 12.03 9.13 13.15
CA TYR A 80 11.62 10.49 13.41
C TYR A 80 10.67 10.96 12.30
N LYS A 81 9.47 11.47 12.67
CA LYS A 81 8.40 11.74 11.70
C LYS A 81 8.76 12.73 10.60
N GLY A 82 9.63 13.70 10.87
CA GLY A 82 10.09 14.67 9.87
C GLY A 82 11.04 14.10 8.80
N ARG A 83 11.34 12.79 8.85
CA ARG A 83 12.14 12.06 7.85
C ARG A 83 11.30 11.10 7.00
N LEU A 84 9.99 11.22 7.11
CA LEU A 84 9.01 10.42 6.37
C LEU A 84 8.07 11.38 5.62
N LYS A 85 7.82 11.09 4.35
CA LYS A 85 6.83 11.76 3.52
C LYS A 85 5.75 10.77 3.13
N SER A 86 4.46 11.14 3.32
CA SER A 86 3.36 10.31 2.84
C SER A 86 3.39 10.20 1.31
N ILE A 87 3.02 9.06 0.76
CA ILE A 87 2.82 8.94 -0.69
C ILE A 87 1.67 9.83 -1.16
N GLU A 88 0.69 10.11 -0.30
CA GLU A 88 -0.45 10.99 -0.59
C GLU A 88 -0.06 12.48 -0.68
N ASP A 89 1.14 12.86 -0.22
CA ASP A 89 1.66 14.22 -0.37
C ASP A 89 2.20 14.52 -1.79
N TYR A 90 2.10 13.56 -2.72
CA TYR A 90 2.44 13.74 -4.12
C TYR A 90 1.21 14.04 -4.97
N ASP A 91 1.41 14.40 -6.24
CA ASP A 91 0.32 14.74 -7.15
C ASP A 91 -0.62 13.55 -7.37
N SER A 92 -1.85 13.65 -6.94
CA SER A 92 -2.86 12.61 -7.17
C SER A 92 -3.27 12.56 -8.63
N ILE A 93 -3.35 11.36 -9.20
CA ILE A 93 -3.93 11.08 -10.50
C ILE A 93 -5.30 10.44 -10.29
N PRO A 94 -6.41 11.16 -10.56
CA PRO A 94 -7.74 10.72 -10.20
C PRO A 94 -8.18 9.46 -10.94
N LEU A 95 -8.98 8.64 -10.26
CA LEU A 95 -9.73 7.53 -10.88
C LEU A 95 -10.81 8.12 -11.78
N GLU A 96 -10.65 7.97 -13.09
CA GLU A 96 -11.57 8.52 -14.11
C GLU A 96 -12.70 7.55 -14.44
N HIS A 97 -12.38 6.26 -14.49
CA HIS A 97 -13.32 5.21 -14.86
C HIS A 97 -12.98 3.89 -14.19
N TYR A 98 -14.00 3.11 -13.84
CA TYR A 98 -13.84 1.70 -13.49
C TYR A 98 -15.05 0.88 -13.89
N ASP A 99 -14.83 -0.40 -14.17
CA ASP A 99 -15.83 -1.44 -14.34
C ASP A 99 -15.41 -2.70 -13.53
N ASP A 100 -16.06 -3.83 -13.74
CA ASP A 100 -15.79 -5.06 -13.00
C ASP A 100 -14.36 -5.60 -13.20
N THR A 101 -13.67 -5.21 -14.27
CA THR A 101 -12.39 -5.77 -14.69
C THR A 101 -11.27 -4.75 -14.83
N THR A 102 -11.61 -3.47 -14.95
CA THR A 102 -10.67 -2.41 -15.34
C THR A 102 -10.88 -1.16 -14.49
N ALA A 103 -9.79 -0.59 -14.00
CA ALA A 103 -9.76 0.76 -13.44
C ALA A 103 -8.79 1.62 -14.24
N ILE A 104 -9.15 2.87 -14.49
CA ILE A 104 -8.38 3.84 -15.25
C ILE A 104 -8.22 5.11 -14.40
N CYS A 105 -6.98 5.39 -14.02
CA CYS A 105 -6.62 6.68 -13.45
C CYS A 105 -5.96 7.52 -14.54
N SER A 106 -6.39 8.78 -14.72
CA SER A 106 -5.78 9.64 -15.74
C SER A 106 -5.76 11.11 -15.36
N SER A 107 -4.76 11.81 -15.89
CA SER A 107 -4.56 13.25 -15.76
C SER A 107 -3.65 13.71 -16.88
N ASP A 108 -4.07 14.72 -17.66
CA ASP A 108 -3.32 15.32 -18.78
C ASP A 108 -2.63 14.28 -19.69
N SER A 109 -1.30 14.07 -19.49
CA SER A 109 -0.47 13.20 -20.30
C SER A 109 -0.16 11.84 -19.65
N VAL A 110 -0.81 11.51 -18.53
CA VAL A 110 -0.60 10.26 -17.78
C VAL A 110 -1.89 9.47 -17.72
N LYS A 111 -1.81 8.18 -18.03
CA LYS A 111 -2.92 7.23 -17.87
C LYS A 111 -2.40 5.93 -17.30
N ILE A 112 -3.01 5.49 -16.20
CA ILE A 112 -2.72 4.20 -15.60
C ILE A 112 -3.94 3.30 -15.78
N VAL A 113 -3.70 2.09 -16.28
CA VAL A 113 -4.75 1.08 -16.48
C VAL A 113 -4.42 -0.13 -15.62
N VAL A 114 -5.29 -0.42 -14.66
CA VAL A 114 -5.22 -1.60 -13.81
C VAL A 114 -6.30 -2.57 -14.25
N THR A 115 -5.94 -3.82 -14.51
CA THR A 115 -6.91 -4.85 -14.92
C THR A 115 -6.81 -6.08 -14.05
N LYS A 116 -7.97 -6.70 -13.78
CA LYS A 116 -8.08 -8.02 -13.16
C LYS A 116 -8.71 -9.02 -14.11
N GLN A 117 -8.59 -10.28 -13.78
CA GLN A 117 -9.22 -11.41 -14.47
C GLN A 117 -9.70 -12.44 -13.47
N THR A 118 -10.57 -13.33 -13.89
CA THR A 118 -10.99 -14.50 -13.11
C THR A 118 -9.77 -15.35 -12.77
N PHE A 119 -9.72 -15.82 -11.54
CA PHE A 119 -8.67 -16.71 -11.06
C PHE A 119 -8.74 -18.05 -11.82
N ASP A 120 -7.61 -18.51 -12.34
CA ASP A 120 -7.48 -19.80 -13.04
C ASP A 120 -6.72 -20.80 -12.16
N GLU A 121 -7.46 -21.61 -11.43
CA GLU A 121 -6.94 -22.61 -10.50
C GLU A 121 -5.89 -23.54 -11.14
N SER A 122 -6.04 -23.87 -12.43
CA SER A 122 -5.14 -24.81 -13.13
C SER A 122 -3.68 -24.33 -13.19
N ARG A 123 -3.45 -23.02 -12.97
CA ARG A 123 -2.13 -22.39 -13.00
C ARG A 123 -1.40 -22.42 -11.66
N TYR A 124 -2.05 -22.91 -10.59
CA TYR A 124 -1.55 -22.77 -9.23
C TYR A 124 -1.47 -24.11 -8.51
N ARG A 125 -0.56 -24.21 -7.56
CA ARG A 125 -0.43 -25.31 -6.61
C ARG A 125 -0.74 -24.82 -5.22
N PHE A 126 -1.71 -25.46 -4.56
CA PHE A 126 -2.13 -25.12 -3.21
C PHE A 126 -1.43 -25.99 -2.18
N THR A 127 -1.11 -25.42 -1.04
CA THR A 127 -0.74 -26.15 0.18
C THR A 127 -1.83 -25.91 1.20
N TYR A 128 -2.34 -26.99 1.77
CA TYR A 128 -3.43 -26.96 2.75
C TYR A 128 -2.93 -27.30 4.15
N ALA A 129 -3.53 -26.66 5.16
CA ALA A 129 -3.48 -27.05 6.56
C ALA A 129 -4.89 -26.87 7.14
N ASP A 130 -5.41 -27.86 7.88
CA ASP A 130 -6.74 -27.83 8.49
C ASP A 130 -7.88 -27.42 7.52
N HIS A 131 -7.82 -27.94 6.29
CA HIS A 131 -8.72 -27.64 5.17
C HIS A 131 -8.65 -26.22 4.60
N GLN A 132 -7.75 -25.37 5.09
CA GLN A 132 -7.52 -24.02 4.58
C GLN A 132 -6.28 -23.96 3.69
N ILE A 133 -6.31 -23.10 2.67
CA ILE A 133 -5.14 -22.81 1.85
C ILE A 133 -4.17 -21.96 2.69
N VAL A 134 -2.96 -22.46 2.90
CA VAL A 134 -1.93 -21.73 3.66
C VAL A 134 -0.80 -21.22 2.77
N LYS A 135 -0.66 -21.76 1.54
CA LYS A 135 0.30 -21.25 0.54
C LYS A 135 -0.24 -21.47 -0.87
N ILE A 136 0.09 -20.56 -1.77
CA ILE A 136 -0.12 -20.70 -3.22
C ILE A 136 1.26 -20.69 -3.88
N ASN A 137 1.55 -21.70 -4.72
CA ASN A 137 2.86 -21.93 -5.34
C ASN A 137 4.03 -21.97 -4.31
N GLY A 138 3.75 -22.48 -3.10
CA GLY A 138 4.74 -22.58 -2.02
C GLY A 138 5.09 -21.26 -1.33
N LYS A 139 4.41 -20.17 -1.67
CA LYS A 139 4.64 -18.83 -1.12
C LYS A 139 3.43 -18.36 -0.29
N GLN A 140 3.66 -17.41 0.61
CA GLN A 140 2.59 -16.62 1.22
C GLN A 140 1.82 -15.88 0.12
N TYR A 141 0.54 -15.68 0.32
CA TYR A 141 -0.35 -14.98 -0.60
C TYR A 141 -1.28 -14.03 0.17
N TRP A 142 -1.98 -13.16 -0.55
CA TRP A 142 -2.81 -12.08 -0.02
C TRP A 142 -4.15 -12.07 -0.74
N GLY A 143 -5.23 -11.70 -0.04
CA GLY A 143 -6.54 -11.44 -0.62
C GLY A 143 -7.64 -12.40 -0.20
N THR A 144 -7.33 -13.55 0.43
CA THR A 144 -8.32 -14.46 1.02
C THR A 144 -7.84 -14.98 2.37
N ASP A 145 -8.76 -15.39 3.21
CA ASP A 145 -8.49 -16.03 4.50
C ASP A 145 -8.62 -17.56 4.41
N GLY A 146 -7.67 -18.19 3.70
CA GLY A 146 -7.62 -19.65 3.57
C GLY A 146 -8.57 -20.22 2.52
N GLU A 147 -9.36 -19.40 1.85
CA GLU A 147 -10.25 -19.79 0.77
C GLU A 147 -9.57 -19.69 -0.60
N GLN A 148 -10.21 -20.30 -1.60
CA GLN A 148 -9.76 -20.18 -2.98
C GLN A 148 -10.03 -18.76 -3.52
N PRO A 149 -9.02 -18.09 -4.11
CA PRO A 149 -9.23 -16.80 -4.75
C PRO A 149 -10.26 -16.84 -5.87
N ARG A 150 -10.96 -15.73 -6.09
CA ARG A 150 -11.95 -15.57 -7.17
C ARG A 150 -11.37 -14.81 -8.38
N ALA A 151 -10.41 -13.92 -8.12
CA ALA A 151 -9.79 -13.06 -9.12
C ALA A 151 -8.30 -12.85 -8.87
N GLU A 152 -7.60 -12.44 -9.90
CA GLU A 152 -6.18 -12.06 -9.83
C GLU A 152 -5.90 -10.81 -10.68
N TYR A 153 -4.84 -10.08 -10.37
CA TYR A 153 -4.38 -9.00 -11.23
C TYR A 153 -3.92 -9.56 -12.59
N LYS A 154 -4.43 -8.97 -13.67
CA LYS A 154 -4.02 -9.29 -15.04
C LYS A 154 -2.84 -8.41 -15.48
N SER A 155 -2.96 -7.10 -15.30
CA SER A 155 -1.91 -6.15 -15.68
C SER A 155 -2.06 -4.80 -14.98
N ILE A 156 -0.91 -4.11 -14.82
CA ILE A 156 -0.84 -2.67 -14.53
C ILE A 156 0.00 -2.04 -15.62
N ILE A 157 -0.56 -1.04 -16.33
CA ILE A 157 0.07 -0.37 -17.46
C ILE A 157 0.05 1.14 -17.20
N ILE A 158 1.21 1.79 -17.35
CA ILE A 158 1.35 3.25 -17.27
C ILE A 158 1.65 3.75 -18.67
N LEU A 159 0.86 4.72 -19.14
CA LEU A 159 1.07 5.47 -20.37
C LEU A 159 1.41 6.91 -19.99
N THR A 160 2.60 7.39 -20.37
CA THR A 160 3.04 8.75 -20.05
C THR A 160 3.88 9.33 -21.18
N GLY A 161 3.41 10.37 -21.83
CA GLY A 161 3.98 10.88 -23.08
C GLY A 161 4.02 9.77 -24.13
N SER A 162 5.19 9.48 -24.69
CA SER A 162 5.41 8.39 -25.66
C SER A 162 5.77 7.04 -25.00
N ARG A 163 5.89 6.98 -23.66
CA ARG A 163 6.30 5.77 -22.94
C ARG A 163 5.09 4.90 -22.61
N LYS A 164 5.23 3.60 -22.79
CA LYS A 164 4.34 2.56 -22.27
C LYS A 164 5.14 1.66 -21.34
N ILE A 165 4.77 1.63 -20.06
CA ILE A 165 5.40 0.85 -19.01
C ILE A 165 4.42 -0.23 -18.59
N ILE A 166 4.83 -1.49 -18.62
CA ILE A 166 4.04 -2.62 -18.18
C ILE A 166 4.74 -3.21 -16.96
N LEU A 167 4.06 -3.31 -15.84
CA LEU A 167 4.62 -3.93 -14.66
C LEU A 167 4.86 -5.43 -14.95
N PRO A 168 6.02 -5.97 -14.56
CA PRO A 168 6.33 -7.38 -14.77
C PRO A 168 5.42 -8.28 -13.94
N HIS A 169 5.17 -9.50 -14.37
CA HIS A 169 4.33 -10.47 -13.66
C HIS A 169 4.69 -10.62 -12.18
N LYS A 170 5.99 -10.62 -11.84
CA LYS A 170 6.48 -10.67 -10.45
C LYS A 170 5.95 -9.54 -9.55
N ALA A 171 5.54 -8.41 -10.14
CA ALA A 171 4.94 -7.30 -9.39
C ALA A 171 3.51 -7.62 -8.93
N LEU A 172 2.85 -8.59 -9.57
CA LEU A 172 1.45 -8.95 -9.35
C LEU A 172 1.28 -10.32 -8.69
N GLU A 173 2.37 -11.09 -8.57
CA GLU A 173 2.34 -12.43 -8.00
C GLU A 173 1.81 -12.44 -6.57
N ASN A 174 1.02 -13.46 -6.23
CA ASN A 174 0.47 -13.73 -4.89
C ASN A 174 -0.46 -12.65 -4.34
N LEU A 175 -0.99 -11.78 -5.20
CA LEU A 175 -1.99 -10.76 -4.89
C LEU A 175 -3.31 -11.18 -5.55
N PHE A 176 -4.29 -11.54 -4.73
CA PHE A 176 -5.56 -12.05 -5.19
C PHE A 176 -6.73 -11.16 -4.75
N ASP A 177 -7.89 -11.42 -5.31
CA ASP A 177 -9.15 -10.70 -5.08
C ASP A 177 -9.00 -9.17 -5.07
N PRO A 178 -8.42 -8.59 -6.16
CA PRO A 178 -8.18 -7.16 -6.24
C PRO A 178 -9.47 -6.36 -6.31
N SER A 179 -9.57 -5.33 -5.45
CA SER A 179 -10.63 -4.32 -5.45
C SER A 179 -10.18 -3.13 -6.28
N ILE A 180 -10.20 -3.28 -7.62
CA ILE A 180 -9.58 -2.30 -8.53
C ILE A 180 -10.17 -0.89 -8.45
N TYR A 181 -11.41 -0.73 -7.95
CA TYR A 181 -12.02 0.57 -7.70
C TYR A 181 -11.37 1.33 -6.52
N ASN A 182 -10.59 0.64 -5.67
CA ASN A 182 -9.77 1.25 -4.61
C ASN A 182 -8.35 1.59 -5.09
N THR A 183 -8.13 1.69 -6.41
CA THR A 183 -6.82 2.08 -6.95
C THR A 183 -6.63 3.58 -6.81
N GLU A 184 -5.56 3.97 -6.17
CA GLU A 184 -5.09 5.35 -6.02
C GLU A 184 -3.71 5.49 -6.65
N VAL A 185 -3.46 6.61 -7.28
CA VAL A 185 -2.17 6.85 -7.95
C VAL A 185 -1.63 8.20 -7.54
N TYR A 186 -0.37 8.19 -7.12
CA TYR A 186 0.36 9.40 -6.76
C TYR A 186 1.64 9.51 -7.59
N PHE A 187 1.97 10.72 -8.02
CA PHE A 187 3.08 10.98 -8.94
C PHE A 187 4.04 12.03 -8.38
N ASP A 188 5.24 11.62 -8.04
CA ASP A 188 6.38 12.51 -7.78
C ASP A 188 6.96 12.97 -9.12
N ARG A 189 6.37 14.02 -9.69
CA ARG A 189 6.76 14.54 -11.02
C ARG A 189 8.23 14.94 -11.12
N PRO A 190 8.81 15.66 -10.14
CA PRO A 190 10.22 16.04 -10.20
C PRO A 190 11.18 14.87 -10.31
N ASN A 191 10.85 13.73 -9.71
CA ASN A 191 11.71 12.55 -9.66
C ASN A 191 11.28 11.45 -10.65
N ASP A 192 10.16 11.64 -11.39
CA ASP A 192 9.53 10.66 -12.29
C ASP A 192 9.25 9.32 -11.57
N ILE A 193 8.54 9.40 -10.42
CA ILE A 193 8.19 8.24 -9.60
C ILE A 193 6.66 8.11 -9.48
N PHE A 194 6.12 6.97 -9.90
CA PHE A 194 4.73 6.61 -9.65
C PHE A 194 4.63 5.69 -8.43
N TYR A 195 3.68 6.00 -7.57
CA TYR A 195 3.19 5.15 -6.49
C TYR A 195 1.77 4.75 -6.83
N ILE A 196 1.54 3.46 -7.05
CA ILE A 196 0.21 2.92 -7.33
C ILE A 196 -0.20 2.15 -6.09
N HIS A 197 -1.21 2.64 -5.39
CA HIS A 197 -1.74 2.05 -4.15
C HIS A 197 -3.05 1.35 -4.43
N SER A 198 -3.33 0.28 -3.72
CA SER A 198 -4.63 -0.38 -3.75
C SER A 198 -4.88 -1.12 -2.44
N GLN A 199 -6.08 -0.94 -1.88
CA GLN A 199 -6.61 -1.75 -0.80
C GLN A 199 -7.49 -2.85 -1.39
N ASN A 200 -7.24 -4.10 -1.02
CA ASN A 200 -7.78 -5.28 -1.67
C ASN A 200 -8.20 -6.34 -0.66
N GLY A 201 -8.91 -7.37 -1.14
CA GLY A 201 -9.43 -8.43 -0.31
C GLY A 201 -10.71 -8.03 0.41
N ASP A 202 -11.17 -8.91 1.28
CA ASP A 202 -12.31 -8.70 2.16
C ASP A 202 -12.02 -9.28 3.55
N GLU A 203 -12.64 -8.70 4.57
CA GLU A 203 -12.54 -9.15 5.97
C GLU A 203 -11.11 -9.53 6.40
N ALA A 204 -10.88 -10.78 6.80
CA ALA A 204 -9.56 -11.26 7.26
C ALA A 204 -8.52 -11.40 6.14
N GLY A 205 -8.94 -11.36 4.87
CA GLY A 205 -8.06 -11.35 3.70
C GLY A 205 -7.64 -9.94 3.26
N LEU A 206 -8.03 -8.89 3.99
CA LEU A 206 -7.75 -7.49 3.63
C LEU A 206 -6.24 -7.22 3.61
N TYR A 207 -5.77 -6.63 2.52
CA TYR A 207 -4.37 -6.18 2.37
C TYR A 207 -4.28 -4.88 1.59
N GLU A 208 -3.20 -4.17 1.84
CA GLU A 208 -2.80 -3.00 1.08
C GLU A 208 -1.50 -3.26 0.33
N VAL A 209 -1.38 -2.71 -0.87
CA VAL A 209 -0.18 -2.83 -1.68
C VAL A 209 0.15 -1.50 -2.35
N VAL A 210 1.43 -1.15 -2.35
CA VAL A 210 1.97 -0.03 -3.13
C VAL A 210 3.04 -0.55 -4.08
N TRP A 211 2.85 -0.31 -5.38
CA TRP A 211 3.90 -0.51 -6.39
C TRP A 211 4.61 0.81 -6.66
N ARG A 212 5.92 0.74 -6.73
CA ARG A 212 6.77 1.88 -7.06
C ARG A 212 7.43 1.70 -8.41
N VAL A 213 7.28 2.72 -9.28
CA VAL A 213 7.89 2.77 -10.62
C VAL A 213 8.73 4.03 -10.71
N VAL A 214 10.04 3.88 -10.87
CA VAL A 214 11.02 4.97 -10.89
C VAL A 214 11.56 5.14 -12.31
N LYS A 215 11.40 6.31 -12.89
CA LYS A 215 11.90 6.65 -14.26
C LYS A 215 11.49 5.60 -15.31
N GLY A 216 10.26 5.10 -15.18
CA GLY A 216 9.70 4.10 -16.09
C GLY A 216 10.08 2.65 -15.81
N ILE A 217 10.77 2.37 -14.71
CA ILE A 217 11.20 1.01 -14.32
C ILE A 217 10.49 0.61 -13.03
N TYR A 218 9.79 -0.54 -13.05
CA TYR A 218 9.28 -1.13 -11.81
C TYR A 218 10.43 -1.46 -10.87
N THR A 219 10.39 -0.92 -9.67
CA THR A 219 11.47 -1.05 -8.67
C THR A 219 11.12 -2.10 -7.63
N ASP A 220 10.01 -1.91 -6.93
CA ASP A 220 9.57 -2.76 -5.83
C ASP A 220 8.08 -2.56 -5.52
N ARG A 221 7.60 -3.32 -4.56
CA ARG A 221 6.30 -3.14 -3.92
C ARG A 221 6.43 -3.36 -2.41
N ALA A 222 5.59 -2.71 -1.65
CA ALA A 222 5.32 -3.01 -0.25
C ALA A 222 3.90 -3.55 -0.12
N ILE A 223 3.70 -4.51 0.78
CA ILE A 223 2.40 -5.13 1.04
C ILE A 223 2.26 -5.23 2.55
N GLU A 224 1.09 -4.84 3.07
CA GLU A 224 0.76 -4.93 4.48
C GLU A 224 -0.66 -5.45 4.66
N TYR A 225 -0.96 -6.00 5.84
CA TYR A 225 -2.33 -6.34 6.20
C TYR A 225 -3.14 -5.04 6.35
N GLY A 226 -4.33 -5.00 5.74
CA GLY A 226 -5.30 -3.94 5.98
C GLY A 226 -5.94 -4.09 7.36
N PHE A 227 -6.34 -2.97 7.97
CA PHE A 227 -7.03 -2.93 9.28
C PHE A 227 -8.48 -2.48 9.12
#